data_e6f32ee91bd392c468d01078b2f79768
#
_entry.id   e6f32ee91bd392c468d01078b2f79768
#
_cell.length_a   1.000
_cell.length_b   1.000
_cell.length_c   1.000
_cell.angle_alpha   90.00
_cell.angle_beta   90.00
_cell.angle_gamma   90.00
#
_symmetry.space_group_name_H-M   'P 1'
#
loop_
_entity.id
_entity.type
_entity.pdbx_description
1 polymer ?
#
loop_
_entity_poly.entity_id
_entity_poly.type
_entity_poly.pdbx_seq_one_letter_code
_entity_poly.pdbx_strand_id
1 'polypeptide(L)'
;MSTLGSQHSASAEDLLRRWIGLDPSTVGSAAIQRAVRTRMAALGIADAEAFAEHALHDVAERDRLVEEVVVAESWFFRDSQVFDFVRRFACTLATLPGRAPVRILSAPCAAGEEPYSIAMHLLDAGLAPTQFVIDAIDVSRNALDRARHARYSANAFRNADLAFRDRWFRSENGASVLDERVRGCVHFAWGNLLEESFVAAALASGRGPYDVVFCRNLLIYLTPAARQRVERAVERLLKPDGLLVLGAAEPPIMKGGWIPAGDNSVFALRRGAGPHAGTVSPPAPLRKAAPAGDRSRPAGERRPTTAAAPASPGRSDEIGRAHV
;
A
#
# COMPACT_ATOMS: atom_id res chain seq x y z
N MET A 1 -39.69 -41.52 -11.49
CA MET A 1 -38.70 -41.46 -10.39
C MET A 1 -37.72 -40.30 -10.73
N SER A 2 -38.05 -39.12 -10.20
CA SER A 2 -37.25 -37.92 -10.44
C SER A 2 -36.11 -37.92 -9.43
N THR A 3 -34.88 -38.01 -9.89
CA THR A 3 -33.68 -37.74 -9.12
C THR A 3 -33.62 -36.25 -8.88
N LEU A 4 -34.11 -35.79 -7.73
CA LEU A 4 -33.83 -34.50 -7.19
C LEU A 4 -32.32 -34.48 -6.91
N GLY A 5 -31.55 -33.76 -7.76
CA GLY A 5 -30.15 -33.47 -7.51
C GLY A 5 -30.07 -32.76 -6.17
N SER A 6 -29.34 -33.34 -5.23
CA SER A 6 -28.93 -32.67 -3.98
C SER A 6 -28.20 -31.39 -4.35
N GLN A 7 -28.86 -30.25 -4.27
CA GLN A 7 -28.20 -28.96 -4.27
C GLN A 7 -27.33 -28.96 -3.00
N HIS A 8 -26.03 -29.14 -3.16
CA HIS A 8 -25.09 -28.95 -2.07
C HIS A 8 -25.23 -27.50 -1.66
N SER A 9 -25.72 -27.27 -0.44
CA SER A 9 -25.72 -25.95 0.18
C SER A 9 -24.30 -25.42 0.20
N ALA A 10 -24.09 -24.18 -0.28
CA ALA A 10 -22.76 -23.58 -0.34
C ALA A 10 -22.25 -23.36 1.09
N SER A 11 -21.07 -23.85 1.41
CA SER A 11 -20.46 -23.59 2.71
C SER A 11 -20.04 -22.12 2.86
N ALA A 12 -19.85 -21.64 4.08
CA ALA A 12 -19.33 -20.29 4.33
C ALA A 12 -17.94 -20.05 3.67
N GLU A 13 -17.12 -21.11 3.56
CA GLU A 13 -15.84 -21.05 2.81
C GLU A 13 -16.07 -20.82 1.31
N ASP A 14 -17.07 -21.48 0.72
CA ASP A 14 -17.43 -21.30 -0.69
C ASP A 14 -17.99 -19.89 -0.95
N LEU A 15 -18.74 -19.35 0.00
CA LEU A 15 -19.23 -17.97 -0.07
C LEU A 15 -18.08 -16.96 -0.03
N LEU A 16 -17.14 -17.10 0.90
CA LEU A 16 -15.95 -16.23 0.98
C LEU A 16 -15.07 -16.34 -0.28
N ARG A 17 -14.89 -17.56 -0.81
CA ARG A 17 -14.19 -17.76 -2.08
C ARG A 17 -14.89 -17.04 -3.23
N ARG A 18 -16.19 -17.10 -3.28
CA ARG A 18 -17.03 -16.44 -4.31
C ARG A 18 -17.01 -14.92 -4.20
N TRP A 19 -17.17 -14.37 -2.98
CA TRP A 19 -17.33 -12.93 -2.75
C TRP A 19 -16.02 -12.16 -2.83
N ILE A 20 -14.97 -12.65 -2.15
CA ILE A 20 -13.69 -11.97 -2.02
C ILE A 20 -12.50 -12.78 -2.55
N GLY A 21 -12.75 -13.92 -3.20
CA GLY A 21 -11.70 -14.75 -3.80
C GLY A 21 -10.77 -15.43 -2.81
N LEU A 22 -11.13 -15.45 -1.52
CA LEU A 22 -10.28 -15.94 -0.44
C LEU A 22 -9.91 -17.41 -0.67
N ASP A 23 -8.62 -17.71 -0.51
CA ASP A 23 -8.11 -19.08 -0.47
C ASP A 23 -8.06 -19.56 0.99
N PRO A 24 -8.92 -20.51 1.40
CA PRO A 24 -8.93 -21.00 2.78
C PRO A 24 -7.59 -21.56 3.26
N SER A 25 -6.76 -22.05 2.35
CA SER A 25 -5.44 -22.60 2.69
C SER A 25 -4.45 -21.54 3.16
N THR A 26 -4.63 -20.28 2.77
CA THR A 26 -3.73 -19.16 3.11
C THR A 26 -4.07 -18.50 4.44
N VAL A 27 -5.36 -18.41 4.77
CA VAL A 27 -5.84 -17.84 6.04
C VAL A 27 -5.95 -18.91 7.14
N GLY A 28 -6.14 -20.16 6.75
CA GLY A 28 -6.33 -21.32 7.61
C GLY A 28 -7.81 -21.55 7.94
N SER A 29 -8.30 -22.77 7.69
CA SER A 29 -9.70 -23.14 7.93
C SER A 29 -10.15 -22.88 9.37
N ALA A 30 -9.25 -22.99 10.35
CA ALA A 30 -9.58 -22.69 11.75
C ALA A 30 -9.96 -21.21 11.99
N ALA A 31 -9.35 -20.29 11.26
CA ALA A 31 -9.69 -18.86 11.36
C ALA A 31 -11.09 -18.59 10.76
N ILE A 32 -11.37 -19.17 9.59
CA ILE A 32 -12.68 -19.08 8.94
C ILE A 32 -13.76 -19.70 9.83
N GLN A 33 -13.52 -20.89 10.40
CA GLN A 33 -14.46 -21.53 11.32
C GLN A 33 -14.71 -20.69 12.58
N ARG A 34 -13.71 -20.00 13.12
CA ARG A 34 -13.92 -19.05 14.23
C ARG A 34 -14.84 -17.91 13.81
N ALA A 35 -14.57 -17.30 12.67
CA ALA A 35 -15.38 -16.22 12.11
C ALA A 35 -16.85 -16.66 11.97
N VAL A 36 -17.07 -17.82 11.37
CA VAL A 36 -18.42 -18.41 11.20
C VAL A 36 -19.08 -18.62 12.56
N ARG A 37 -18.40 -19.24 13.52
CA ARG A 37 -18.98 -19.44 14.88
C ARG A 37 -19.31 -18.11 15.58
N THR A 38 -18.47 -17.11 15.44
CA THR A 38 -18.72 -15.77 15.98
C THR A 38 -20.01 -15.18 15.40
N ARG A 39 -20.18 -15.29 14.09
CA ARG A 39 -21.38 -14.78 13.42
C ARG A 39 -22.64 -15.59 13.75
N MET A 40 -22.53 -16.91 13.73
CA MET A 40 -23.63 -17.82 14.13
C MET A 40 -24.12 -17.51 15.54
N ALA A 41 -23.20 -17.33 16.50
CA ALA A 41 -23.54 -16.97 17.88
C ALA A 41 -24.26 -15.61 17.96
N ALA A 42 -23.79 -14.62 17.20
CA ALA A 42 -24.42 -13.29 17.15
C ALA A 42 -25.86 -13.29 16.60
N LEU A 43 -26.20 -14.27 15.75
CA LEU A 43 -27.53 -14.43 15.16
C LEU A 43 -28.39 -15.47 15.87
N GLY A 44 -27.83 -16.23 16.82
CA GLY A 44 -28.54 -17.36 17.45
C GLY A 44 -28.78 -18.54 16.50
N ILE A 45 -28.01 -18.67 15.43
CA ILE A 45 -28.12 -19.78 14.45
C ILE A 45 -27.17 -20.89 14.89
N ALA A 46 -27.70 -22.09 15.13
CA ALA A 46 -26.90 -23.23 15.60
C ALA A 46 -26.35 -24.11 14.44
N ASP A 47 -26.99 -24.07 13.28
CA ASP A 47 -26.61 -24.86 12.12
C ASP A 47 -25.82 -24.05 11.11
N ALA A 48 -24.68 -24.62 10.64
CA ALA A 48 -23.77 -23.94 9.72
C ALA A 48 -24.32 -23.80 8.29
N GLU A 49 -25.15 -24.73 7.85
CA GLU A 49 -25.84 -24.64 6.55
C GLU A 49 -26.88 -23.53 6.56
N ALA A 50 -27.70 -23.47 7.62
CA ALA A 50 -28.67 -22.39 7.82
C ALA A 50 -27.98 -21.01 7.90
N PHE A 51 -26.81 -20.94 8.52
CA PHE A 51 -26.02 -19.71 8.54
C PHE A 51 -25.52 -19.33 7.13
N ALA A 52 -24.99 -20.28 6.37
CA ALA A 52 -24.50 -20.01 5.03
C ALA A 52 -25.64 -19.56 4.09
N GLU A 53 -26.81 -20.18 4.19
CA GLU A 53 -28.01 -19.78 3.43
C GLU A 53 -28.46 -18.36 3.84
N HIS A 54 -28.47 -18.05 5.13
CA HIS A 54 -28.77 -16.69 5.61
C HIS A 54 -27.78 -15.66 5.05
N ALA A 55 -26.48 -15.92 5.17
CA ALA A 55 -25.43 -15.04 4.69
C ALA A 55 -25.42 -14.85 3.16
N LEU A 56 -25.93 -15.84 2.41
CA LEU A 56 -26.08 -15.73 0.96
C LEU A 56 -27.11 -14.65 0.57
N HIS A 57 -28.14 -14.47 1.35
CA HIS A 57 -29.26 -13.57 1.07
C HIS A 57 -29.21 -12.25 1.85
N ASP A 58 -28.41 -12.17 2.91
CA ASP A 58 -28.24 -10.95 3.70
C ASP A 58 -26.86 -10.29 3.41
N VAL A 59 -26.92 -9.18 2.66
CA VAL A 59 -25.70 -8.39 2.30
C VAL A 59 -24.98 -7.86 3.55
N ALA A 60 -25.73 -7.47 4.58
CA ALA A 60 -25.11 -6.97 5.81
C ALA A 60 -24.39 -8.10 6.55
N GLU A 61 -24.94 -9.30 6.57
CA GLU A 61 -24.28 -10.46 7.19
C GLU A 61 -23.08 -10.94 6.38
N ARG A 62 -23.19 -10.91 5.05
CA ARG A 62 -22.01 -11.10 4.18
C ARG A 62 -20.88 -10.16 4.54
N ASP A 63 -21.16 -8.86 4.62
CA ASP A 63 -20.15 -7.85 4.93
C ASP A 63 -19.55 -8.10 6.33
N ARG A 64 -20.36 -8.48 7.33
CA ARG A 64 -19.87 -8.84 8.68
C ARG A 64 -18.97 -10.09 8.67
N LEU A 65 -19.33 -11.12 7.90
CA LEU A 65 -18.48 -12.31 7.79
C LEU A 65 -17.16 -11.99 7.09
N VAL A 66 -17.16 -11.14 6.08
CA VAL A 66 -15.93 -10.64 5.43
C VAL A 66 -15.05 -9.89 6.43
N GLU A 67 -15.62 -9.04 7.28
CA GLU A 67 -14.85 -8.31 8.33
C GLU A 67 -14.13 -9.26 9.31
N GLU A 68 -14.72 -10.40 9.62
CA GLU A 68 -14.13 -11.39 10.54
C GLU A 68 -12.92 -12.14 9.95
N VAL A 69 -12.78 -12.18 8.63
CA VAL A 69 -11.74 -12.98 7.95
C VAL A 69 -10.68 -12.13 7.25
N VAL A 70 -10.97 -10.86 6.97
CA VAL A 70 -10.03 -9.97 6.28
C VAL A 70 -8.91 -9.54 7.23
N VAL A 71 -7.67 -9.74 6.80
CA VAL A 71 -6.47 -9.30 7.52
C VAL A 71 -6.11 -7.89 7.05
N ALA A 72 -6.65 -6.88 7.73
CA ALA A 72 -6.34 -5.47 7.44
C ALA A 72 -5.07 -5.00 8.18
N GLU A 73 -3.94 -5.74 8.05
CA GLU A 73 -2.68 -5.36 8.64
C GLU A 73 -1.87 -4.48 7.69
N SER A 74 -1.61 -3.25 8.10
CA SER A 74 -0.79 -2.29 7.37
C SER A 74 -0.03 -1.38 8.33
N TRP A 75 0.98 -0.68 7.84
CA TRP A 75 1.71 0.39 8.54
C TRP A 75 2.23 1.42 7.55
N PHE A 76 2.52 2.63 8.05
CA PHE A 76 3.02 3.72 7.22
C PHE A 76 4.37 3.37 6.58
N PHE A 77 4.52 3.71 5.30
CA PHE A 77 5.74 3.49 4.50
C PHE A 77 6.26 2.05 4.53
N ARG A 78 5.36 1.07 4.52
CA ARG A 78 5.72 -0.35 4.36
C ARG A 78 6.50 -0.54 3.06
N ASP A 79 7.77 -1.02 3.14
CA ASP A 79 8.72 -1.12 2.02
C ASP A 79 9.01 0.27 1.41
N SER A 80 9.65 1.15 2.18
CA SER A 80 9.80 2.59 1.93
C SER A 80 10.36 2.95 0.54
N GLN A 81 11.26 2.13 -0.02
CA GLN A 81 11.84 2.34 -1.36
C GLN A 81 10.80 2.36 -2.48
N VAL A 82 9.66 1.69 -2.29
CA VAL A 82 8.56 1.69 -3.25
C VAL A 82 7.96 3.09 -3.39
N PHE A 83 7.78 3.79 -2.27
CA PHE A 83 7.24 5.16 -2.26
C PHE A 83 8.21 6.14 -2.93
N ASP A 84 9.52 6.00 -2.71
CA ASP A 84 10.54 6.80 -3.40
C ASP A 84 10.52 6.62 -4.91
N PHE A 85 10.33 5.39 -5.38
CA PHE A 85 10.24 5.09 -6.80
C PHE A 85 8.98 5.73 -7.41
N VAL A 86 7.82 5.53 -6.78
CA VAL A 86 6.55 6.11 -7.26
C VAL A 86 6.56 7.63 -7.19
N ARG A 87 7.16 8.23 -6.17
CA ARG A 87 7.35 9.67 -6.07
C ARG A 87 8.10 10.23 -7.28
N ARG A 88 9.26 9.64 -7.63
CA ARG A 88 10.02 10.07 -8.82
C ARG A 88 9.19 9.97 -10.09
N PHE A 89 8.48 8.87 -10.27
CA PHE A 89 7.59 8.67 -11.42
C PHE A 89 6.47 9.73 -11.46
N ALA A 90 5.78 9.96 -10.36
CA ALA A 90 4.69 10.94 -10.26
C ALA A 90 5.19 12.37 -10.49
N CYS A 91 6.35 12.75 -9.92
CA CYS A 91 6.97 14.06 -10.16
C CYS A 91 7.32 14.25 -11.64
N THR A 92 7.89 13.23 -12.30
CA THR A 92 8.17 13.30 -13.75
C THR A 92 6.89 13.53 -14.55
N LEU A 93 5.80 12.82 -14.23
CA LEU A 93 4.52 13.03 -14.90
C LEU A 93 3.94 14.43 -14.64
N ALA A 94 4.00 14.90 -13.41
CA ALA A 94 3.43 16.19 -13.01
C ALA A 94 4.14 17.40 -13.66
N THR A 95 5.39 17.24 -14.14
CA THR A 95 6.14 18.29 -14.83
C THR A 95 5.83 18.39 -16.33
N LEU A 96 5.05 17.46 -16.89
CA LEU A 96 4.69 17.49 -18.31
C LEU A 96 3.69 18.60 -18.57
N PRO A 97 3.91 19.46 -19.61
CA PRO A 97 3.00 20.55 -19.94
C PRO A 97 1.58 20.07 -20.26
N GLY A 98 0.56 20.75 -19.74
CA GLY A 98 -0.84 20.43 -20.00
C GLY A 98 -1.33 19.09 -19.44
N ARG A 99 -0.56 18.46 -18.59
CA ARG A 99 -0.93 17.18 -17.98
C ARG A 99 -2.06 17.33 -16.97
N ALA A 100 -3.02 16.43 -17.02
CA ALA A 100 -4.01 16.25 -15.96
C ALA A 100 -3.32 15.73 -14.68
N PRO A 101 -3.94 15.89 -13.49
CA PRO A 101 -3.39 15.39 -12.24
C PRO A 101 -3.00 13.91 -12.34
N VAL A 102 -1.91 13.54 -11.67
CA VAL A 102 -1.46 12.13 -11.57
C VAL A 102 -2.50 11.35 -10.77
N ARG A 103 -3.02 10.28 -11.35
CA ARG A 103 -4.06 9.44 -10.74
C ARG A 103 -3.46 8.18 -10.16
N ILE A 104 -3.72 7.93 -8.89
CA ILE A 104 -3.19 6.79 -8.13
C ILE A 104 -4.35 6.03 -7.51
N LEU A 105 -4.33 4.70 -7.59
CA LEU A 105 -5.25 3.81 -6.90
C LEU A 105 -4.46 3.00 -5.86
N SER A 106 -4.97 2.94 -4.62
CA SER A 106 -4.53 2.02 -3.58
C SER A 106 -5.64 1.01 -3.30
N ALA A 107 -5.40 -0.28 -3.59
CA ALA A 107 -6.39 -1.36 -3.54
C ALA A 107 -5.77 -2.73 -3.23
N PRO A 108 -5.91 -3.28 -2.02
CA PRO A 108 -6.64 -2.77 -0.85
C PRO A 108 -5.86 -1.70 -0.10
N CYS A 109 -6.58 -0.78 0.56
CA CYS A 109 -5.95 0.33 1.27
C CYS A 109 -5.89 0.15 2.80
N ALA A 110 -6.46 -0.91 3.34
CA ALA A 110 -6.58 -1.17 4.77
C ALA A 110 -7.10 0.06 5.55
N ALA A 111 -6.47 0.43 6.67
CA ALA A 111 -6.87 1.60 7.45
C ALA A 111 -6.23 2.93 6.96
N GLY A 112 -5.80 2.98 5.70
CA GLY A 112 -5.35 4.20 5.04
C GLY A 112 -3.86 4.47 5.15
N GLU A 113 -3.07 3.61 5.78
CA GLU A 113 -1.63 3.84 5.98
C GLU A 113 -0.89 3.96 4.63
N GLU A 114 -1.24 3.12 3.64
CA GLU A 114 -0.62 3.15 2.31
C GLU A 114 -0.99 4.41 1.52
N PRO A 115 -2.26 4.74 1.26
CA PRO A 115 -2.61 5.92 0.48
C PRO A 115 -2.18 7.22 1.16
N TYR A 116 -2.19 7.29 2.49
CA TYR A 116 -1.66 8.45 3.21
C TYR A 116 -0.13 8.54 3.14
N SER A 117 0.59 7.41 3.12
CA SER A 117 2.04 7.42 2.87
C SER A 117 2.37 7.96 1.48
N ILE A 118 1.58 7.61 0.46
CA ILE A 118 1.70 8.16 -0.89
C ILE A 118 1.47 9.68 -0.85
N ALA A 119 0.38 10.13 -0.23
CA ALA A 119 0.03 11.56 -0.16
C ALA A 119 1.13 12.38 0.53
N MET A 120 1.59 11.96 1.73
CA MET A 120 2.67 12.61 2.46
C MET A 120 3.94 12.72 1.60
N HIS A 121 4.30 11.65 0.90
CA HIS A 121 5.52 11.60 0.12
C HIS A 121 5.49 12.50 -1.12
N LEU A 122 4.32 12.64 -1.75
CA LEU A 122 4.11 13.57 -2.87
C LEU A 122 4.11 15.03 -2.41
N LEU A 123 3.47 15.33 -1.28
CA LEU A 123 3.48 16.66 -0.67
C LEU A 123 4.90 17.06 -0.23
N ASP A 124 5.67 16.14 0.38
CA ASP A 124 7.07 16.36 0.75
C ASP A 124 7.98 16.61 -0.47
N ALA A 125 7.60 16.08 -1.64
CA ALA A 125 8.28 16.35 -2.92
C ALA A 125 7.89 17.70 -3.53
N GLY A 126 6.99 18.45 -2.92
CA GLY A 126 6.55 19.77 -3.38
C GLY A 126 5.40 19.75 -4.39
N LEU A 127 4.73 18.60 -4.61
CA LEU A 127 3.53 18.58 -5.45
C LEU A 127 2.38 19.26 -4.71
N ALA A 128 1.67 20.14 -5.39
CA ALA A 128 0.43 20.70 -4.88
C ALA A 128 -0.69 19.62 -4.87
N PRO A 129 -1.67 19.70 -3.93
CA PRO A 129 -2.79 18.75 -3.88
C PRO A 129 -3.61 18.66 -5.18
N THR A 130 -3.56 19.70 -6.03
CA THR A 130 -4.22 19.72 -7.33
C THR A 130 -3.49 18.97 -8.43
N GLN A 131 -2.23 18.56 -8.20
CA GLN A 131 -1.40 17.87 -9.19
C GLN A 131 -1.52 16.35 -9.11
N PHE A 132 -2.19 15.81 -8.09
CA PHE A 132 -2.44 14.39 -7.96
C PHE A 132 -3.81 14.09 -7.32
N VAL A 133 -4.32 12.90 -7.56
CA VAL A 133 -5.55 12.36 -6.96
C VAL A 133 -5.27 10.94 -6.52
N ILE A 134 -5.63 10.60 -5.29
CA ILE A 134 -5.48 9.25 -4.75
C ILE A 134 -6.88 8.72 -4.42
N ASP A 135 -7.27 7.68 -5.15
CA ASP A 135 -8.44 6.87 -4.80
C ASP A 135 -7.96 5.65 -3.99
N ALA A 136 -8.66 5.34 -2.91
CA ALA A 136 -8.32 4.25 -2.01
C ALA A 136 -9.55 3.38 -1.74
N ILE A 137 -9.42 2.07 -1.96
CA ILE A 137 -10.53 1.14 -1.79
C ILE A 137 -10.16 -0.05 -0.92
N ASP A 138 -11.14 -0.55 -0.21
CA ASP A 138 -11.06 -1.79 0.55
C ASP A 138 -12.44 -2.48 0.59
N VAL A 139 -12.45 -3.79 0.82
CA VAL A 139 -13.68 -4.56 1.05
C VAL A 139 -14.14 -4.45 2.52
N SER A 140 -13.25 -4.09 3.44
CA SER A 140 -13.54 -3.87 4.85
C SER A 140 -14.07 -2.46 5.10
N ARG A 141 -15.34 -2.35 5.49
CA ARG A 141 -15.94 -1.07 5.90
C ARG A 141 -15.31 -0.53 7.17
N ASN A 142 -14.99 -1.43 8.12
CA ASN A 142 -14.33 -1.08 9.37
C ASN A 142 -12.93 -0.49 9.13
N ALA A 143 -12.18 -1.02 8.17
CA ALA A 143 -10.89 -0.47 7.78
C ALA A 143 -11.05 0.92 7.15
N LEU A 144 -12.00 1.09 6.24
CA LEU A 144 -12.30 2.38 5.61
C LEU A 144 -12.75 3.44 6.63
N ASP A 145 -13.53 3.05 7.64
CA ASP A 145 -13.94 3.99 8.69
C ASP A 145 -12.75 4.42 9.55
N ARG A 146 -11.86 3.50 9.91
CA ARG A 146 -10.58 3.85 10.57
C ARG A 146 -9.74 4.79 9.70
N ALA A 147 -9.65 4.51 8.40
CA ALA A 147 -8.92 5.34 7.44
C ALA A 147 -9.47 6.78 7.42
N ARG A 148 -10.80 6.95 7.36
CA ARG A 148 -11.44 8.27 7.37
C ARG A 148 -11.24 9.01 8.68
N HIS A 149 -11.22 8.32 9.82
CA HIS A 149 -10.91 8.92 11.11
C HIS A 149 -9.45 9.36 11.22
N ALA A 150 -8.55 8.69 10.51
CA ALA A 150 -7.12 8.99 10.43
C ALA A 150 -6.44 9.17 11.81
N ARG A 151 -6.80 8.29 12.76
CA ARG A 151 -6.25 8.22 14.12
C ARG A 151 -5.55 6.89 14.31
N TYR A 152 -4.26 6.92 14.62
CA TYR A 152 -3.41 5.73 14.60
C TYR A 152 -2.71 5.51 15.94
N SER A 153 -2.59 4.25 16.34
CA SER A 153 -1.76 3.82 17.46
C SER A 153 -0.29 3.67 17.05
N ALA A 154 0.57 3.42 18.00
CA ALA A 154 2.00 3.18 17.76
C ALA A 154 2.26 2.02 16.76
N ASN A 155 1.36 1.05 16.67
CA ASN A 155 1.49 -0.12 15.80
C ASN A 155 1.49 0.23 14.29
N ALA A 156 0.99 1.40 13.91
CA ALA A 156 1.02 1.88 12.53
C ALA A 156 2.38 2.46 12.13
N PHE A 157 3.33 2.61 13.07
CA PHE A 157 4.63 3.25 12.88
C PHE A 157 5.75 2.25 13.18
N ARG A 158 6.12 1.44 12.18
CA ARG A 158 7.10 0.34 12.33
C ARG A 158 8.46 0.64 11.71
N ASN A 159 8.65 1.82 11.13
CA ASN A 159 9.88 2.22 10.46
C ASN A 159 10.93 2.67 11.46
N ALA A 160 12.20 2.52 11.10
CA ALA A 160 13.32 3.06 11.90
C ALA A 160 13.35 4.60 11.90
N ASP A 161 12.99 5.22 10.76
CA ASP A 161 12.85 6.68 10.64
C ASP A 161 11.38 7.07 10.74
N LEU A 162 11.07 7.88 11.73
CA LEU A 162 9.73 8.41 12.01
C LEU A 162 9.61 9.93 11.81
N ALA A 163 10.55 10.56 11.12
CA ALA A 163 10.54 12.01 10.86
C ALA A 163 9.23 12.48 10.17
N PHE A 164 8.62 11.63 9.33
CA PHE A 164 7.32 11.90 8.74
C PHE A 164 6.19 12.00 9.78
N ARG A 165 6.29 11.26 10.90
CA ARG A 165 5.29 11.30 11.97
C ARG A 165 5.29 12.66 12.64
N ASP A 166 6.45 13.20 12.97
CA ASP A 166 6.57 14.51 13.62
C ASP A 166 6.09 15.66 12.70
N ARG A 167 6.22 15.48 11.38
CA ARG A 167 5.79 16.47 10.39
C ARG A 167 4.29 16.43 10.13
N TRP A 168 3.69 15.25 10.04
CA TRP A 168 2.35 15.06 9.51
C TRP A 168 1.31 14.61 10.54
N PHE A 169 1.72 14.38 11.79
CA PHE A 169 0.80 13.95 12.82
C PHE A 169 0.93 14.84 14.06
N ARG A 170 -0.20 15.03 14.74
CA ARG A 170 -0.23 15.59 16.10
C ARG A 170 -0.58 14.48 17.08
N SER A 171 -0.04 14.56 18.30
CA SER A 171 -0.43 13.66 19.39
C SER A 171 -1.72 14.15 20.04
N GLU A 172 -2.69 13.27 20.19
CA GLU A 172 -3.98 13.58 20.82
C GLU A 172 -4.53 12.36 21.55
N ASN A 173 -4.65 12.44 22.87
CA ASN A 173 -5.16 11.35 23.71
C ASN A 173 -4.46 9.99 23.46
N GLY A 174 -3.14 9.98 23.34
CA GLY A 174 -2.34 8.77 23.08
C GLY A 174 -2.39 8.23 21.67
N ALA A 175 -3.13 8.86 20.77
CA ALA A 175 -3.16 8.54 19.35
C ALA A 175 -2.39 9.58 18.50
N SER A 176 -1.90 9.16 17.34
CA SER A 176 -1.37 10.05 16.31
C SER A 176 -2.48 10.39 15.33
N VAL A 177 -2.84 11.67 15.23
CA VAL A 177 -3.88 12.19 14.33
C VAL A 177 -3.24 12.83 13.13
N LEU A 178 -3.60 12.37 11.93
CA LEU A 178 -3.04 12.83 10.67
C LEU A 178 -3.49 14.25 10.33
N ASP A 179 -2.60 15.05 9.75
CA ASP A 179 -2.86 16.41 9.26
C ASP A 179 -3.95 16.41 8.16
N GLU A 180 -4.85 17.37 8.23
CA GLU A 180 -5.98 17.51 7.29
C GLU A 180 -5.53 17.75 5.85
N ARG A 181 -4.38 18.39 5.64
CA ARG A 181 -3.80 18.58 4.30
C ARG A 181 -3.53 17.26 3.60
N VAL A 182 -3.07 16.25 4.34
CA VAL A 182 -2.84 14.90 3.82
C VAL A 182 -4.18 14.17 3.63
N ARG A 183 -5.08 14.27 4.63
CA ARG A 183 -6.40 13.64 4.59
C ARG A 183 -7.20 14.09 3.37
N GLY A 184 -7.14 15.37 3.02
CA GLY A 184 -7.84 15.95 1.87
C GLY A 184 -7.35 15.46 0.50
N CYS A 185 -6.20 14.78 0.43
CA CYS A 185 -5.64 14.23 -0.81
C CYS A 185 -6.14 12.82 -1.16
N VAL A 186 -6.89 12.15 -0.27
CA VAL A 186 -7.29 10.74 -0.44
C VAL A 186 -8.81 10.58 -0.41
N HIS A 187 -9.35 9.89 -1.40
CA HIS A 187 -10.76 9.58 -1.52
C HIS A 187 -10.99 8.10 -1.21
N PHE A 188 -11.67 7.81 -0.10
CA PHE A 188 -11.97 6.45 0.32
C PHE A 188 -13.35 5.99 -0.17
N ALA A 189 -13.39 4.82 -0.79
CA ALA A 189 -14.62 4.16 -1.20
C ALA A 189 -14.59 2.66 -0.90
N TRP A 190 -15.74 2.07 -0.65
CA TRP A 190 -15.85 0.62 -0.65
C TRP A 190 -15.67 0.11 -2.08
N GLY A 191 -14.89 -0.94 -2.26
CA GLY A 191 -14.67 -1.51 -3.58
C GLY A 191 -14.02 -2.89 -3.51
N ASN A 192 -14.37 -3.73 -4.48
CA ASN A 192 -13.84 -5.07 -4.63
C ASN A 192 -13.30 -5.25 -6.06
N LEU A 193 -12.01 -5.44 -6.21
CA LEU A 193 -11.36 -5.66 -7.52
C LEU A 193 -11.86 -6.92 -8.25
N LEU A 194 -12.52 -7.82 -7.55
CA LEU A 194 -13.16 -9.00 -8.16
C LEU A 194 -14.51 -8.68 -8.80
N GLU A 195 -15.10 -7.54 -8.50
CA GLU A 195 -16.40 -7.16 -9.05
C GLU A 195 -16.25 -6.36 -10.34
N GLU A 196 -16.73 -6.93 -11.44
CA GLU A 196 -16.71 -6.29 -12.76
C GLU A 196 -17.48 -4.95 -12.75
N SER A 197 -18.58 -4.90 -11.99
CA SER A 197 -19.37 -3.69 -11.80
C SER A 197 -18.59 -2.55 -11.17
N PHE A 198 -17.70 -2.85 -10.21
CA PHE A 198 -16.81 -1.85 -9.61
C PHE A 198 -15.84 -1.29 -10.65
N VAL A 199 -15.17 -2.15 -11.43
CA VAL A 199 -14.21 -1.72 -12.47
C VAL A 199 -14.91 -0.86 -13.52
N ALA A 200 -16.09 -1.29 -13.99
CA ALA A 200 -16.87 -0.54 -14.97
C ALA A 200 -17.30 0.84 -14.42
N ALA A 201 -17.77 0.91 -13.17
CA ALA A 201 -18.18 2.14 -12.52
C ALA A 201 -16.99 3.10 -12.32
N ALA A 202 -15.82 2.60 -11.91
CA ALA A 202 -14.61 3.42 -11.76
C ALA A 202 -14.19 4.07 -13.08
N LEU A 203 -14.25 3.33 -14.19
CA LEU A 203 -13.94 3.85 -15.53
C LEU A 203 -15.02 4.85 -16.01
N ALA A 204 -16.30 4.51 -15.86
CA ALA A 204 -17.41 5.35 -16.31
C ALA A 204 -17.51 6.69 -15.55
N SER A 205 -17.11 6.72 -14.27
CA SER A 205 -17.09 7.95 -13.46
C SER A 205 -15.90 8.87 -13.77
N GLY A 206 -14.99 8.47 -14.70
CA GLY A 206 -13.76 9.21 -15.01
C GLY A 206 -12.71 9.16 -13.90
N ARG A 207 -12.85 8.29 -12.88
CA ARG A 207 -11.82 8.07 -11.86
C ARG A 207 -10.62 7.32 -12.41
N GLY A 208 -10.83 6.31 -13.26
CA GLY A 208 -9.77 5.62 -14.01
C GLY A 208 -9.67 6.12 -15.47
N PRO A 209 -8.71 5.61 -16.25
CA PRO A 209 -7.60 4.76 -15.81
C PRO A 209 -6.53 5.54 -15.02
N TYR A 210 -5.78 4.81 -14.18
CA TYR A 210 -4.78 5.34 -13.25
C TYR A 210 -3.37 5.32 -13.84
N ASP A 211 -2.54 6.26 -13.41
CA ASP A 211 -1.09 6.27 -13.71
C ASP A 211 -0.33 5.27 -12.86
N VAL A 212 -0.81 5.04 -11.62
CA VAL A 212 -0.23 4.07 -10.69
C VAL A 212 -1.36 3.31 -10.01
N VAL A 213 -1.23 1.99 -9.93
CA VAL A 213 -2.09 1.11 -9.14
C VAL A 213 -1.23 0.40 -8.10
N PHE A 214 -1.50 0.64 -6.82
CA PHE A 214 -0.99 -0.18 -5.73
C PHE A 214 -1.96 -1.33 -5.50
N CYS A 215 -1.48 -2.56 -5.68
CA CYS A 215 -2.21 -3.78 -5.37
C CYS A 215 -1.30 -4.68 -4.54
N ARG A 216 -1.10 -4.33 -3.27
CA ARG A 216 -0.08 -4.92 -2.42
C ARG A 216 -0.68 -5.77 -1.33
N ASN A 217 -0.06 -6.93 -1.10
CA ASN A 217 -0.41 -7.86 -0.04
C ASN A 217 -1.85 -8.38 -0.11
N LEU A 218 -2.39 -8.51 -1.32
CA LEU A 218 -3.72 -9.05 -1.61
C LEU A 218 -3.64 -10.42 -2.27
N LEU A 219 -2.83 -10.55 -3.33
CA LEU A 219 -2.81 -11.73 -4.19
C LEU A 219 -2.38 -13.00 -3.45
N ILE A 220 -1.59 -12.85 -2.41
CA ILE A 220 -1.14 -13.96 -1.55
C ILE A 220 -2.29 -14.69 -0.85
N TYR A 221 -3.42 -14.00 -0.63
CA TYR A 221 -4.61 -14.56 0.04
C TYR A 221 -5.65 -15.11 -0.93
N LEU A 222 -5.47 -14.93 -2.22
CA LEU A 222 -6.48 -15.23 -3.22
C LEU A 222 -6.26 -16.58 -3.89
N THR A 223 -7.38 -17.22 -4.26
CA THR A 223 -7.34 -18.40 -5.15
C THR A 223 -6.73 -18.05 -6.51
N PRO A 224 -6.16 -19.02 -7.25
CA PRO A 224 -5.63 -18.76 -8.59
C PRO A 224 -6.64 -18.12 -9.56
N ALA A 225 -7.91 -18.51 -9.49
CA ALA A 225 -8.97 -17.93 -10.32
C ALA A 225 -9.27 -16.47 -9.94
N ALA A 226 -9.25 -16.15 -8.64
CA ALA A 226 -9.41 -14.78 -8.15
C ALA A 226 -8.22 -13.89 -8.53
N ARG A 227 -6.98 -14.40 -8.45
CA ARG A 227 -5.78 -13.68 -8.91
C ARG A 227 -5.90 -13.25 -10.37
N GLN A 228 -6.36 -14.14 -11.26
CA GLN A 228 -6.58 -13.80 -12.66
C GLN A 228 -7.67 -12.74 -12.86
N ARG A 229 -8.71 -12.73 -12.01
CA ARG A 229 -9.75 -11.67 -12.05
C ARG A 229 -9.17 -10.32 -11.64
N VAL A 230 -8.40 -10.28 -10.55
CA VAL A 230 -7.69 -9.07 -10.11
C VAL A 230 -6.72 -8.57 -11.18
N GLU A 231 -5.95 -9.48 -11.81
CA GLU A 231 -5.04 -9.12 -12.89
C GLU A 231 -5.78 -8.43 -14.04
N ARG A 232 -6.89 -9.00 -14.51
CA ARG A 232 -7.74 -8.37 -15.55
C ARG A 232 -8.33 -7.02 -15.10
N ALA A 233 -8.74 -6.91 -13.85
CA ALA A 233 -9.24 -5.66 -13.29
C ALA A 233 -8.17 -4.56 -13.31
N VAL A 234 -6.96 -4.88 -12.83
CA VAL A 234 -5.81 -3.98 -12.82
C VAL A 234 -5.42 -3.57 -14.25
N GLU A 235 -5.39 -4.51 -15.20
CA GLU A 235 -5.11 -4.22 -16.61
C GLU A 235 -6.04 -3.17 -17.21
N ARG A 236 -7.32 -3.19 -16.84
CA ARG A 236 -8.31 -2.21 -17.32
C ARG A 236 -8.23 -0.89 -16.58
N LEU A 237 -7.87 -0.92 -15.30
CA LEU A 237 -7.78 0.26 -14.45
C LEU A 237 -6.46 1.02 -14.63
N LEU A 238 -5.43 0.39 -15.22
CA LEU A 238 -4.12 0.99 -15.41
C LEU A 238 -3.98 1.59 -16.82
N LYS A 239 -3.37 2.77 -16.91
CA LYS A 239 -2.98 3.34 -18.21
C LYS A 239 -1.91 2.46 -18.88
N PRO A 240 -1.77 2.50 -20.23
CA PRO A 240 -0.78 1.69 -20.96
C PRO A 240 0.65 1.84 -20.43
N ASP A 241 1.06 3.05 -20.06
CA ASP A 241 2.40 3.37 -19.54
C ASP A 241 2.41 3.48 -17.99
N GLY A 242 1.35 3.00 -17.34
CA GLY A 242 1.20 3.07 -15.89
C GLY A 242 2.04 2.05 -15.14
N LEU A 243 2.14 2.25 -13.83
CA LEU A 243 2.84 1.37 -12.92
C LEU A 243 1.87 0.54 -12.08
N LEU A 244 2.07 -0.76 -12.04
CA LEU A 244 1.50 -1.65 -11.05
C LEU A 244 2.52 -1.89 -9.95
N VAL A 245 2.17 -1.57 -8.71
CA VAL A 245 3.00 -1.77 -7.52
C VAL A 245 2.44 -2.91 -6.70
N LEU A 246 3.27 -3.89 -6.38
CA LEU A 246 2.90 -5.11 -5.66
C LEU A 246 3.62 -5.22 -4.31
N GLY A 247 3.19 -6.16 -3.46
CA GLY A 247 3.96 -6.58 -2.30
C GLY A 247 5.13 -7.49 -2.69
N ALA A 248 6.13 -7.63 -1.81
CA ALA A 248 7.39 -8.32 -2.10
C ALA A 248 7.22 -9.77 -2.60
N ALA A 249 6.19 -10.47 -2.15
CA ALA A 249 5.94 -11.88 -2.52
C ALA A 249 5.05 -12.04 -3.77
N GLU A 250 4.56 -10.95 -4.38
CA GLU A 250 3.49 -11.00 -5.37
C GLU A 250 3.95 -10.92 -6.85
N PRO A 251 5.10 -10.30 -7.22
CA PRO A 251 5.49 -10.22 -8.62
C PRO A 251 5.51 -11.57 -9.36
N PRO A 252 5.95 -12.70 -8.75
CA PRO A 252 5.92 -13.99 -9.41
C PRO A 252 4.52 -14.55 -9.68
N ILE A 253 3.48 -13.99 -9.03
CA ILE A 253 2.09 -14.41 -9.18
C ILE A 253 1.50 -13.88 -10.50
N MET A 254 1.97 -12.71 -10.96
CA MET A 254 1.49 -12.08 -12.20
C MET A 254 1.95 -12.85 -13.45
N LYS A 255 1.03 -13.09 -14.38
CA LYS A 255 1.28 -13.95 -15.56
C LYS A 255 1.20 -13.20 -16.90
N GLY A 256 0.44 -12.14 -16.97
CA GLY A 256 -0.08 -11.55 -18.21
C GLY A 256 0.85 -10.57 -18.93
N GLY A 257 2.12 -10.90 -19.19
CA GLY A 257 3.00 -10.01 -19.99
C GLY A 257 3.49 -8.79 -19.22
N TRP A 258 3.58 -8.89 -17.90
CA TRP A 258 4.16 -7.89 -17.03
C TRP A 258 5.68 -7.97 -17.00
N ILE A 259 6.33 -6.81 -17.03
CA ILE A 259 7.79 -6.70 -16.93
C ILE A 259 8.17 -5.79 -15.76
N PRO A 260 9.32 -6.02 -15.11
CA PRO A 260 9.80 -5.13 -14.05
C PRO A 260 9.95 -3.69 -14.54
N ALA A 261 9.49 -2.73 -13.73
CA ALA A 261 9.57 -1.29 -14.03
C ALA A 261 10.71 -0.58 -13.28
N GLY A 262 11.35 -1.25 -12.33
CA GLY A 262 12.48 -0.75 -11.54
C GLY A 262 13.43 -1.90 -11.19
N ASP A 263 14.26 -1.68 -10.19
CA ASP A 263 15.05 -2.76 -9.61
C ASP A 263 14.15 -3.72 -8.79
N ASN A 264 14.70 -4.87 -8.44
CA ASN A 264 13.94 -5.92 -7.76
C ASN A 264 13.43 -5.54 -6.35
N SER A 265 13.88 -4.40 -5.79
CA SER A 265 13.48 -3.95 -4.46
C SER A 265 12.19 -3.14 -4.45
N VAL A 266 11.74 -2.66 -5.62
CA VAL A 266 10.54 -1.81 -5.70
C VAL A 266 9.28 -2.56 -6.07
N PHE A 267 9.35 -3.82 -6.45
CA PHE A 267 8.21 -4.69 -6.79
C PHE A 267 7.19 -4.03 -7.74
N ALA A 268 7.67 -3.14 -8.60
CA ALA A 268 6.86 -2.43 -9.57
C ALA A 268 6.93 -3.12 -10.94
N LEU A 269 5.79 -3.21 -11.60
CA LEU A 269 5.62 -3.81 -12.91
C LEU A 269 5.00 -2.78 -13.86
N ARG A 270 5.21 -2.98 -15.16
CA ARG A 270 4.50 -2.32 -16.25
C ARG A 270 4.12 -3.34 -17.31
N ARG A 271 3.18 -2.97 -18.16
CA ARG A 271 2.87 -3.82 -19.33
C ARG A 271 4.09 -3.91 -20.24
N GLY A 272 4.45 -5.12 -20.63
CA GLY A 272 5.44 -5.33 -21.70
C GLY A 272 4.95 -4.69 -22.99
N ALA A 273 5.85 -4.06 -23.72
CA ALA A 273 5.51 -3.46 -24.99
C ALA A 273 4.92 -4.52 -25.94
N GLY A 274 3.63 -4.42 -26.23
CA GLY A 274 3.11 -4.88 -27.50
C GLY A 274 3.83 -4.12 -28.62
N PRO A 275 3.72 -4.52 -29.90
CA PRO A 275 4.55 -3.99 -30.99
C PRO A 275 4.46 -2.47 -31.24
N HIS A 276 3.84 -1.67 -30.39
CA HIS A 276 3.63 -0.23 -30.56
C HIS A 276 3.81 0.65 -29.31
N ALA A 277 4.59 0.27 -28.31
CA ALA A 277 4.84 1.15 -27.16
C ALA A 277 6.20 1.86 -27.28
N GLY A 278 6.16 3.17 -27.47
CA GLY A 278 7.34 4.03 -27.35
C GLY A 278 7.92 3.95 -25.93
N THR A 279 9.22 3.74 -25.84
CA THR A 279 9.95 3.60 -24.58
C THR A 279 10.01 4.93 -23.83
N VAL A 280 9.22 5.07 -22.77
CA VAL A 280 9.55 6.03 -21.70
C VAL A 280 10.61 5.35 -20.83
N SER A 281 11.86 5.72 -21.04
CA SER A 281 12.98 5.27 -20.21
C SER A 281 12.75 5.69 -18.75
N PRO A 282 13.09 4.84 -17.76
CA PRO A 282 13.04 5.23 -16.37
C PRO A 282 13.90 6.47 -16.14
N PRO A 283 13.49 7.44 -15.31
CA PRO A 283 14.27 8.62 -15.03
C PRO A 283 15.63 8.22 -14.46
N ALA A 284 16.70 8.80 -15.03
CA ALA A 284 18.06 8.60 -14.54
C ALA A 284 18.16 8.96 -13.06
N PRO A 285 19.00 8.29 -12.26
CA PRO A 285 19.17 8.62 -10.86
C PRO A 285 19.63 10.08 -10.73
N LEU A 286 18.87 10.88 -9.98
CA LEU A 286 19.26 12.25 -9.65
C LEU A 286 20.62 12.22 -8.97
N ARG A 287 21.66 12.76 -9.63
CA ARG A 287 22.94 13.03 -8.96
C ARG A 287 22.66 13.88 -7.73
N LYS A 288 23.09 13.41 -6.56
CA LYS A 288 23.13 14.24 -5.34
C LYS A 288 23.83 15.55 -5.70
N ALA A 289 23.14 16.67 -5.57
CA ALA A 289 23.75 17.99 -5.67
C ALA A 289 24.87 18.04 -4.61
N ALA A 290 26.10 18.29 -5.06
CA ALA A 290 27.21 18.59 -4.15
C ALA A 290 26.85 19.85 -3.36
N PRO A 291 27.20 19.95 -2.06
CA PRO A 291 26.98 21.16 -1.29
C PRO A 291 27.72 22.31 -1.96
N ALA A 292 27.03 23.44 -2.15
CA ALA A 292 27.59 24.65 -2.69
C ALA A 292 28.79 25.09 -1.83
N GLY A 293 29.97 25.03 -2.41
CA GLY A 293 31.20 25.50 -1.77
C GLY A 293 31.09 26.98 -1.50
N ASP A 294 31.33 27.34 -0.25
CA ASP A 294 31.48 28.71 0.25
C ASP A 294 32.66 29.39 -0.50
N ARG A 295 32.32 30.33 -1.38
CA ARG A 295 33.26 31.21 -2.04
C ARG A 295 33.33 32.52 -1.27
N SER A 296 34.16 32.55 -0.17
CA SER A 296 34.65 33.80 0.34
C SER A 296 35.88 33.59 1.23
N ARG A 297 37.10 33.73 0.64
CA ARG A 297 38.27 34.30 1.31
C ARG A 297 39.29 34.79 0.29
N PRO A 298 39.75 36.05 0.40
CA PRO A 298 40.81 36.56 -0.45
C PRO A 298 42.20 36.15 0.07
N ALA A 299 43.14 36.11 -0.87
CA ALA A 299 44.53 35.78 -0.68
C ALA A 299 45.29 36.87 0.13
N GLY A 300 46.24 36.44 0.97
CA GLY A 300 47.21 37.33 1.57
C GLY A 300 48.13 36.64 2.58
N GLU A 301 49.39 36.52 2.17
CA GLU A 301 50.60 36.52 2.98
C GLU A 301 51.28 35.23 3.45
N ARG A 302 52.50 35.14 2.99
CA ARG A 302 53.52 34.10 3.23
C ARG A 302 54.38 34.38 4.48
N ARG A 303 54.98 33.30 4.98
CA ARG A 303 56.26 33.09 5.70
C ARG A 303 56.25 32.98 7.24
N PRO A 304 57.26 32.31 7.87
CA PRO A 304 57.90 31.03 7.53
C PRO A 304 58.09 30.08 8.75
N THR A 305 58.52 28.88 8.45
CA THR A 305 59.18 27.79 9.20
C THR A 305 59.78 28.07 10.59
N THR A 306 59.53 27.12 11.55
CA THR A 306 60.62 26.46 12.32
C THR A 306 60.19 25.14 12.93
N ALA A 307 61.06 24.16 12.93
CA ALA A 307 61.00 22.81 13.38
C ALA A 307 61.10 22.66 14.90
N ALA A 308 60.56 21.61 15.46
CA ALA A 308 61.15 20.64 16.37
C ALA A 308 60.08 19.67 16.98
N ALA A 309 60.36 18.39 16.86
CA ALA A 309 59.85 17.30 17.71
C ALA A 309 60.81 17.16 18.92
N PRO A 310 60.75 16.17 19.84
CA PRO A 310 59.69 15.22 20.23
C PRO A 310 59.54 15.09 21.77
N ALA A 311 58.59 14.28 22.26
CA ALA A 311 58.78 13.26 23.34
C ALA A 311 57.43 12.82 23.97
N SER A 312 57.23 11.52 23.95
CA SER A 312 56.38 10.74 24.90
C SER A 312 57.20 10.52 26.19
N PRO A 313 56.79 9.81 27.27
CA PRO A 313 55.59 8.98 27.55
C PRO A 313 55.10 9.03 29.04
N GLY A 314 54.12 8.22 29.41
CA GLY A 314 53.81 7.80 30.82
C GLY A 314 52.29 7.60 30.99
N ARG A 315 51.80 6.38 31.00
CA ARG A 315 51.53 5.36 32.05
C ARG A 315 50.69 5.92 33.22
N SER A 316 49.60 5.30 33.49
CA SER A 316 49.24 4.16 34.34
C SER A 316 47.81 4.33 34.86
N ASP A 317 47.04 3.21 34.79
CA ASP A 317 46.31 2.49 35.84
C ASP A 317 45.28 3.28 36.67
N GLU A 318 44.11 2.82 36.98
CA GLU A 318 43.62 1.57 37.55
C GLU A 318 42.07 1.62 37.73
N ILE A 319 41.39 0.57 37.44
CA ILE A 319 40.51 -0.27 38.28
C ILE A 319 39.35 0.37 39.07
N GLY A 320 38.15 -0.21 38.91
CA GLY A 320 37.08 -0.25 39.94
C GLY A 320 35.70 -0.45 39.36
N ARG A 321 35.20 -1.67 39.10
CA ARG A 321 34.16 -2.47 39.82
C ARG A 321 33.12 -1.59 40.56
N ALA A 322 31.84 -1.82 40.43
CA ALA A 322 30.86 -2.91 40.37
C ALA A 322 29.55 -2.46 41.06
N HIS A 323 28.47 -3.16 40.75
CA HIS A 323 27.16 -3.29 41.46
C HIS A 323 26.22 -2.06 41.46
N VAL A 324 25.02 -2.14 41.09
CA VAL A 324 23.90 -3.13 41.30
C VAL A 324 23.00 -3.09 40.08
#